data_d4fd11d5ab1d8b6f1b394960c529a739
#
_entry.id   d4fd11d5ab1d8b6f1b394960c529a739
#
_cell.length_a   1.000
_cell.length_b   1.000
_cell.length_c   1.000
_cell.angle_alpha   90.00
_cell.angle_beta   90.00
_cell.angle_gamma   90.00
#
_symmetry.space_group_name_H-M   'P 1'
#
loop_
_entity.id
_entity.type
_entity.pdbx_description
1 polymer ?
#
loop_
_entity_poly.entity_id
_entity_poly.type
_entity_poly.pdbx_seq_one_letter_code
_entity_poly.pdbx_strand_id
1 'polypeptide(L)'
;MESAQVFGKAYQCIMPTNNENDLIKFVRESRDTSGGDGDEFYELVLKKIVEETPWREGSTRSILLISDADPHPLGYTYEDIVVGNQIDWRDVAKKAASMKIKVDTVTITDALWYRELSAMTNGVSVPFHSGYKTSRLVEASVSARGSMAAKMKFDRMMDSCEDEEMRAVFRSYKKERDEDF
;
A
#
# COMPACT_ATOMS: atom_id res chain seq x y z
N MET A 1 22.87 -19.76 2.10
CA MET A 1 22.15 -19.97 3.36
C MET A 1 21.90 -18.65 4.11
N GLU A 2 22.61 -17.57 3.79
CA GLU A 2 22.42 -16.23 4.41
C GLU A 2 21.20 -15.47 3.88
N SER A 3 20.82 -15.66 2.63
CA SER A 3 19.65 -15.00 2.04
C SER A 3 18.32 -15.28 2.80
N ALA A 4 18.12 -16.50 3.31
CA ALA A 4 16.91 -16.83 4.07
C ALA A 4 16.85 -16.12 5.43
N GLN A 5 18.01 -15.81 6.04
CA GLN A 5 18.05 -15.04 7.29
C GLN A 5 17.83 -13.54 7.07
N VAL A 6 18.29 -12.99 5.95
CA VAL A 6 18.03 -11.61 5.56
C VAL A 6 16.55 -11.42 5.28
N PHE A 7 15.95 -12.28 4.45
CA PHE A 7 14.51 -12.23 4.14
C PHE A 7 13.62 -12.48 5.37
N GLY A 8 14.03 -13.30 6.33
CA GLY A 8 13.27 -13.53 7.56
C GLY A 8 13.23 -12.34 8.52
N LYS A 9 14.07 -11.32 8.31
CA LYS A 9 14.10 -10.07 9.07
C LYS A 9 13.64 -8.85 8.28
N ALA A 10 13.42 -8.98 6.96
CA ALA A 10 13.14 -7.89 6.05
C ALA A 10 11.74 -7.28 6.22
N TYR A 11 10.82 -7.96 6.88
CA TYR A 11 9.47 -7.45 7.12
C TYR A 11 8.85 -8.07 8.37
N GLN A 12 7.85 -7.38 8.90
CA GLN A 12 6.96 -7.88 9.95
C GLN A 12 5.53 -7.82 9.42
N CYS A 13 4.72 -8.79 9.74
CA CYS A 13 3.33 -8.80 9.28
C CYS A 13 2.39 -9.41 10.34
N ILE A 14 1.13 -9.03 10.24
CA ILE A 14 0.00 -9.68 10.90
C ILE A 14 -1.02 -10.10 9.85
N MET A 15 -1.62 -11.26 10.02
CA MET A 15 -2.69 -11.70 9.14
C MET A 15 -3.92 -10.79 9.28
N PRO A 16 -4.73 -10.60 8.23
CA PRO A 16 -5.92 -9.79 8.31
C PRO A 16 -6.80 -10.19 9.50
N THR A 17 -7.14 -9.24 10.33
CA THR A 17 -7.95 -9.42 11.54
C THR A 17 -9.01 -8.32 11.63
N ASN A 18 -10.14 -8.63 12.26
CA ASN A 18 -11.14 -7.64 12.66
C ASN A 18 -11.04 -7.28 14.15
N ASN A 19 -10.02 -7.77 14.85
CA ASN A 19 -9.75 -7.45 16.24
C ASN A 19 -8.82 -6.22 16.31
N GLU A 20 -9.36 -5.09 16.72
CA GLU A 20 -8.63 -3.83 16.86
C GLU A 20 -7.44 -3.94 17.82
N ASN A 21 -7.58 -4.70 18.90
CA ASN A 21 -6.51 -4.86 19.87
C ASN A 21 -5.28 -5.58 19.27
N ASP A 22 -5.49 -6.54 18.36
CA ASP A 22 -4.39 -7.22 17.69
C ASP A 22 -3.63 -6.26 16.77
N LEU A 23 -4.35 -5.38 16.05
CA LEU A 23 -3.75 -4.34 15.22
C LEU A 23 -2.95 -3.33 16.06
N ILE A 24 -3.55 -2.82 17.14
CA ILE A 24 -2.88 -1.88 18.05
C ILE A 24 -1.63 -2.52 18.65
N LYS A 25 -1.72 -3.76 19.09
CA LYS A 25 -0.59 -4.51 19.64
C LYS A 25 0.51 -4.65 18.60
N PHE A 26 0.18 -5.09 17.39
CA PHE A 26 1.14 -5.25 16.30
C PHE A 26 1.89 -3.94 16.03
N VAL A 27 1.18 -2.81 15.86
CA VAL A 27 1.80 -1.51 15.60
C VAL A 27 2.73 -1.08 16.75
N ARG A 28 2.31 -1.30 18.00
CA ARG A 28 3.13 -0.93 19.17
C ARG A 28 4.37 -1.80 19.36
N GLU A 29 4.31 -3.06 18.97
CA GLU A 29 5.38 -4.03 19.12
C GLU A 29 6.27 -4.12 17.87
N SER A 30 5.88 -3.49 16.76
CA SER A 30 6.68 -3.41 15.55
C SER A 30 8.02 -2.74 15.84
N ARG A 31 9.08 -3.30 15.26
CA ARG A 31 10.47 -2.84 15.42
C ARG A 31 11.02 -2.45 14.08
N ASP A 32 12.02 -1.60 14.10
CA ASP A 32 12.78 -1.26 12.92
C ASP A 32 13.38 -2.52 12.30
N THR A 33 13.23 -2.64 10.99
CA THR A 33 13.93 -3.62 10.17
C THR A 33 15.13 -2.89 9.60
N SER A 34 16.34 -3.19 10.08
CA SER A 34 17.55 -2.52 9.57
C SER A 34 17.83 -2.98 8.15
N GLY A 35 18.09 -2.04 7.26
CA GLY A 35 18.64 -2.24 5.91
C GLY A 35 20.08 -1.74 5.82
N GLY A 36 20.79 -2.10 4.74
CA GLY A 36 22.16 -1.67 4.48
C GLY A 36 22.29 -0.57 3.43
N ASP A 37 21.20 -0.20 2.79
CA ASP A 37 21.11 0.78 1.72
C ASP A 37 19.86 1.68 1.88
N GLY A 38 19.57 2.49 0.85
CA GLY A 38 18.42 3.39 0.85
C GLY A 38 17.15 2.82 0.24
N ASP A 39 17.23 1.64 -0.37
CA ASP A 39 16.10 0.93 -0.97
C ASP A 39 15.46 -0.01 0.05
N GLU A 40 14.18 -0.30 -0.12
CA GLU A 40 13.42 -1.15 0.80
C GLU A 40 12.78 -2.32 0.07
N PHE A 41 12.55 -3.44 0.77
CA PHE A 41 11.97 -4.67 0.20
C PHE A 41 10.45 -4.54 -0.08
N TYR A 42 10.01 -3.43 -0.67
CA TYR A 42 8.58 -3.24 -1.01
C TYR A 42 8.08 -4.24 -2.03
N GLU A 43 8.91 -4.64 -3.01
CA GLU A 43 8.57 -5.68 -3.98
C GLU A 43 8.29 -7.03 -3.31
N LEU A 44 9.06 -7.38 -2.27
CA LEU A 44 8.86 -8.60 -1.49
C LEU A 44 7.57 -8.51 -0.67
N VAL A 45 7.35 -7.40 0.03
CA VAL A 45 6.16 -7.19 0.88
C VAL A 45 4.90 -7.19 0.03
N LEU A 46 4.90 -6.48 -1.10
CA LEU A 46 3.78 -6.49 -2.05
C LEU A 46 3.49 -7.90 -2.57
N LYS A 47 4.51 -8.64 -2.98
CA LYS A 47 4.35 -10.03 -3.42
C LYS A 47 3.71 -10.89 -2.35
N LYS A 48 4.21 -10.79 -1.13
CA LYS A 48 3.66 -11.54 0.02
C LYS A 48 2.20 -11.21 0.28
N ILE A 49 1.85 -9.91 0.30
CA ILE A 49 0.47 -9.49 0.51
C ILE A 49 -0.44 -10.01 -0.62
N VAL A 50 -0.03 -9.88 -1.87
CA VAL A 50 -0.82 -10.30 -3.02
C VAL A 50 -1.04 -11.81 -3.04
N GLU A 51 0.00 -12.61 -2.74
CA GLU A 51 -0.01 -14.06 -2.88
C GLU A 51 -0.46 -14.82 -1.62
N GLU A 52 -0.14 -14.33 -0.44
CA GLU A 52 -0.32 -15.06 0.82
C GLU A 52 -1.52 -14.58 1.63
N THR A 53 -2.09 -13.39 1.34
CA THR A 53 -3.31 -12.95 2.02
C THR A 53 -4.51 -13.81 1.59
N PRO A 54 -5.30 -14.33 2.53
CA PRO A 54 -6.52 -15.10 2.21
C PRO A 54 -7.64 -14.17 1.74
N TRP A 55 -7.50 -13.61 0.53
CA TRP A 55 -8.47 -12.71 -0.06
C TRP A 55 -9.82 -13.39 -0.21
N ARG A 56 -10.88 -12.80 0.34
CA ARG A 56 -12.22 -13.36 0.23
C ARG A 56 -12.78 -13.16 -1.18
N GLU A 57 -13.45 -14.16 -1.69
CA GLU A 57 -14.20 -14.05 -2.95
C GLU A 57 -15.29 -12.99 -2.85
N GLY A 58 -15.50 -12.22 -3.90
CA GLY A 58 -16.50 -11.14 -3.97
C GLY A 58 -16.23 -9.94 -3.07
N SER A 59 -15.08 -9.90 -2.35
CA SER A 59 -14.73 -8.73 -1.54
C SER A 59 -14.04 -7.65 -2.37
N THR A 60 -14.23 -6.39 -1.98
CA THR A 60 -13.36 -5.31 -2.40
C THR A 60 -11.98 -5.50 -1.77
N ARG A 61 -10.93 -5.42 -2.59
CA ARG A 61 -9.55 -5.68 -2.17
C ARG A 61 -8.72 -4.45 -2.41
N SER A 62 -8.08 -3.94 -1.37
CA SER A 62 -7.16 -2.82 -1.51
C SER A 62 -5.98 -2.94 -0.56
N ILE A 63 -4.84 -2.42 -1.01
CA ILE A 63 -3.61 -2.25 -0.24
C ILE A 63 -3.38 -0.74 -0.14
N LEU A 64 -3.02 -0.25 1.03
CA LEU A 64 -2.52 1.10 1.23
C LEU A 64 -1.04 1.00 1.61
N LEU A 65 -0.18 1.45 0.71
CA LEU A 65 1.26 1.54 0.91
C LEU A 65 1.62 2.95 1.38
N ILE A 66 2.19 3.04 2.57
CA ILE A 66 2.70 4.31 3.13
C ILE A 66 4.20 4.14 3.29
N SER A 67 4.98 4.88 2.51
CA SER A 67 6.42 4.66 2.45
C SER A 67 7.19 5.86 1.90
N ASP A 68 8.54 5.80 1.98
CA ASP A 68 9.46 6.91 1.72
C ASP A 68 10.67 6.55 0.86
N ALA A 69 10.82 5.29 0.45
CA ALA A 69 11.95 4.81 -0.33
C ALA A 69 11.54 4.13 -1.65
N ASP A 70 12.50 3.76 -2.46
CA ASP A 70 12.30 2.96 -3.67
C ASP A 70 12.36 1.46 -3.37
N PRO A 71 11.75 0.60 -4.21
CA PRO A 71 11.96 -0.84 -4.16
C PRO A 71 13.32 -1.19 -4.75
N HIS A 72 13.90 -2.33 -4.37
CA HIS A 72 15.12 -2.81 -4.98
C HIS A 72 14.93 -3.03 -6.48
N PRO A 73 15.85 -2.51 -7.33
CA PRO A 73 15.81 -2.74 -8.76
C PRO A 73 16.21 -4.19 -9.11
N LEU A 74 15.79 -4.66 -10.28
CA LEU A 74 16.36 -5.89 -10.84
C LEU A 74 17.87 -5.71 -11.06
N GLY A 75 18.65 -6.73 -10.70
CA GLY A 75 20.10 -6.65 -10.68
C GLY A 75 20.69 -6.19 -9.34
N TYR A 76 19.84 -5.93 -8.36
CA TYR A 76 20.26 -5.58 -7.01
C TYR A 76 21.29 -6.57 -6.47
N THR A 77 22.35 -6.02 -5.86
CA THR A 77 23.41 -6.81 -5.22
C THR A 77 23.50 -6.46 -3.74
N TYR A 78 23.85 -7.45 -2.94
CA TYR A 78 24.26 -7.26 -1.55
C TYR A 78 25.68 -7.75 -1.38
N GLU A 79 26.59 -6.90 -0.89
CA GLU A 79 28.02 -7.18 -0.78
C GLU A 79 28.60 -7.71 -2.12
N ASP A 80 28.29 -7.03 -3.25
CA ASP A 80 28.69 -7.38 -4.61
C ASP A 80 28.17 -8.75 -5.14
N ILE A 81 27.31 -9.41 -4.40
CA ILE A 81 26.67 -10.66 -4.81
C ILE A 81 25.26 -10.37 -5.32
N VAL A 82 24.95 -10.80 -6.54
CA VAL A 82 23.59 -10.69 -7.08
C VAL A 82 22.64 -11.51 -6.20
N VAL A 83 21.65 -10.84 -5.61
CA VAL A 83 20.64 -11.52 -4.79
C VAL A 83 19.79 -12.43 -5.67
N GLY A 84 19.74 -13.72 -5.32
CA GLY A 84 18.89 -14.68 -6.02
C GLY A 84 17.38 -14.43 -5.80
N ASN A 85 16.56 -14.89 -6.75
CA ASN A 85 15.10 -14.78 -6.68
C ASN A 85 14.59 -13.32 -6.59
N GLN A 86 15.18 -12.43 -7.35
CA GLN A 86 14.76 -11.04 -7.43
C GLN A 86 13.33 -10.92 -7.92
N ILE A 87 12.63 -9.92 -7.43
CA ILE A 87 11.22 -9.69 -7.71
C ILE A 87 11.09 -8.40 -8.50
N ASP A 88 10.50 -8.48 -9.69
CA ASP A 88 10.01 -7.27 -10.38
C ASP A 88 8.67 -6.85 -9.77
N TRP A 89 8.65 -5.70 -9.10
CA TRP A 89 7.42 -5.18 -8.52
C TRP A 89 6.34 -4.92 -9.58
N ARG A 90 6.72 -4.67 -10.86
CA ARG A 90 5.76 -4.51 -11.95
C ARG A 90 5.01 -5.79 -12.27
N ASP A 91 5.65 -6.94 -12.15
CA ASP A 91 4.97 -8.23 -12.32
C ASP A 91 4.03 -8.52 -11.14
N VAL A 92 4.43 -8.11 -9.94
CA VAL A 92 3.54 -8.16 -8.77
C VAL A 92 2.33 -7.22 -8.95
N ALA A 93 2.52 -6.02 -9.47
CA ALA A 93 1.44 -5.08 -9.77
C ALA A 93 0.46 -5.63 -10.82
N LYS A 94 0.96 -6.24 -11.90
CA LYS A 94 0.13 -6.92 -12.90
C LYS A 94 -0.71 -8.04 -12.27
N LYS A 95 -0.09 -8.82 -11.38
CA LYS A 95 -0.79 -9.88 -10.65
C LYS A 95 -1.87 -9.32 -9.74
N ALA A 96 -1.55 -8.28 -8.97
CA ALA A 96 -2.53 -7.57 -8.13
C ALA A 96 -3.73 -7.08 -8.95
N ALA A 97 -3.47 -6.42 -10.08
CA ALA A 97 -4.50 -5.95 -11.00
C ALA A 97 -5.38 -7.12 -11.52
N SER A 98 -4.78 -8.25 -11.92
CA SER A 98 -5.52 -9.43 -12.36
C SER A 98 -6.42 -10.03 -11.28
N MET A 99 -6.04 -9.87 -10.01
CA MET A 99 -6.82 -10.28 -8.84
C MET A 99 -7.80 -9.19 -8.35
N LYS A 100 -7.93 -8.08 -9.07
CA LYS A 100 -8.72 -6.89 -8.72
C LYS A 100 -8.33 -6.32 -7.35
N ILE A 101 -7.03 -6.34 -7.03
CA ILE A 101 -6.46 -5.71 -5.84
C ILE A 101 -5.97 -4.33 -6.25
N LYS A 102 -6.53 -3.28 -5.67
CA LYS A 102 -6.10 -1.89 -5.87
C LYS A 102 -4.98 -1.55 -4.90
N VAL A 103 -3.96 -0.83 -5.38
CA VAL A 103 -2.86 -0.37 -4.51
C VAL A 103 -2.85 1.15 -4.49
N ASP A 104 -3.24 1.71 -3.36
CA ASP A 104 -3.07 3.14 -3.08
C ASP A 104 -1.68 3.38 -2.50
N THR A 105 -1.08 4.50 -2.84
CA THR A 105 0.20 4.90 -2.28
C THR A 105 0.13 6.26 -1.60
N VAL A 106 0.72 6.34 -0.41
CA VAL A 106 0.99 7.59 0.30
C VAL A 106 2.50 7.72 0.44
N THR A 107 3.08 8.69 -0.24
CA THR A 107 4.55 8.80 -0.36
C THR A 107 5.09 10.12 0.17
N ILE A 108 6.21 10.06 0.87
CA ILE A 108 6.97 11.24 1.31
C ILE A 108 7.85 11.76 0.16
N THR A 109 8.30 10.87 -0.73
CA THR A 109 9.13 11.21 -1.88
C THR A 109 8.29 11.28 -3.15
N ASP A 110 8.75 12.01 -4.16
CA ASP A 110 8.10 12.09 -5.48
C ASP A 110 8.62 11.01 -6.45
N ALA A 111 8.91 9.83 -5.95
CA ALA A 111 9.41 8.74 -6.78
C ALA A 111 8.31 8.21 -7.71
N LEU A 112 8.69 8.03 -8.99
CA LEU A 112 7.74 7.69 -10.05
C LEU A 112 7.07 6.32 -9.85
N TRP A 113 7.76 5.39 -9.23
CA TRP A 113 7.26 4.03 -9.06
C TRP A 113 5.94 3.95 -8.25
N TYR A 114 5.73 4.85 -7.29
CA TYR A 114 4.47 4.93 -6.53
C TYR A 114 3.28 5.23 -7.44
N ARG A 115 3.42 6.21 -8.32
CA ARG A 115 2.38 6.58 -9.28
C ARG A 115 2.15 5.47 -10.30
N GLU A 116 3.24 4.85 -10.78
CA GLU A 116 3.17 3.73 -11.72
C GLU A 116 2.45 2.53 -11.08
N LEU A 117 2.81 2.16 -9.85
CA LEU A 117 2.17 1.08 -9.10
C LEU A 117 0.66 1.31 -8.92
N SER A 118 0.28 2.50 -8.45
CA SER A 118 -1.13 2.85 -8.28
C SER A 118 -1.87 2.85 -9.61
N ALA A 119 -1.30 3.43 -10.67
CA ALA A 119 -1.91 3.44 -12.00
C ALA A 119 -2.11 2.03 -12.56
N MET A 120 -1.14 1.14 -12.41
CA MET A 120 -1.23 -0.26 -12.89
C MET A 120 -2.33 -1.06 -12.18
N THR A 121 -2.69 -0.67 -10.96
CA THR A 121 -3.67 -1.39 -10.11
C THR A 121 -4.99 -0.65 -9.94
N ASN A 122 -5.23 0.42 -10.70
CA ASN A 122 -6.39 1.30 -10.56
C ASN A 122 -6.56 1.84 -9.12
N GLY A 123 -5.45 2.15 -8.45
CA GLY A 123 -5.41 2.81 -7.17
C GLY A 123 -5.13 4.31 -7.27
N VAL A 124 -4.98 4.96 -6.15
CA VAL A 124 -4.72 6.41 -6.02
C VAL A 124 -3.35 6.64 -5.40
N SER A 125 -2.54 7.52 -5.99
CA SER A 125 -1.25 7.93 -5.41
C SER A 125 -1.38 9.36 -4.86
N VAL A 126 -1.03 9.55 -3.60
CA VAL A 126 -1.13 10.84 -2.92
C VAL A 126 0.15 11.15 -2.14
N PRO A 127 0.57 12.43 -2.09
CA PRO A 127 1.69 12.83 -1.27
C PRO A 127 1.32 12.79 0.22
N PHE A 128 2.31 12.47 1.06
CA PHE A 128 2.18 12.59 2.51
C PHE A 128 2.29 14.05 2.93
N HIS A 129 1.35 14.54 3.71
CA HIS A 129 1.37 15.92 4.21
C HIS A 129 1.52 16.02 5.74
N SER A 130 0.82 15.18 6.49
CA SER A 130 0.88 15.14 7.95
C SER A 130 0.15 13.90 8.49
N GLY A 131 0.45 13.52 9.73
CA GLY A 131 -0.21 12.37 10.36
C GLY A 131 -1.74 12.47 10.42
N TYR A 132 -2.27 13.68 10.64
CA TYR A 132 -3.71 13.93 10.63
C TYR A 132 -4.32 13.69 9.23
N LYS A 133 -3.70 14.22 8.18
CA LYS A 133 -4.15 14.01 6.81
C LYS A 133 -4.04 12.55 6.42
N THR A 134 -3.00 11.85 6.85
CA THR A 134 -2.84 10.40 6.58
C THR A 134 -3.99 9.58 7.16
N SER A 135 -4.43 9.86 8.39
CA SER A 135 -5.60 9.18 8.96
C SER A 135 -6.85 9.38 8.12
N ARG A 136 -7.07 10.59 7.61
CA ARG A 136 -8.19 10.89 6.71
C ARG A 136 -8.06 10.22 5.35
N LEU A 137 -6.84 10.04 4.84
CA LEU A 137 -6.57 9.30 3.61
C LEU A 137 -6.93 7.82 3.77
N VAL A 138 -6.51 7.19 4.87
CA VAL A 138 -6.90 5.81 5.19
C VAL A 138 -8.41 5.66 5.24
N GLU A 139 -9.08 6.57 5.94
CA GLU A 139 -10.53 6.57 6.07
C GLU A 139 -11.22 6.77 4.70
N ALA A 140 -10.70 7.67 3.86
CA ALA A 140 -11.21 7.91 2.52
C ALA A 140 -11.06 6.69 1.61
N SER A 141 -9.88 6.07 1.57
CA SER A 141 -9.60 4.87 0.78
C SER A 141 -10.57 3.73 1.10
N VAL A 142 -10.76 3.45 2.40
CA VAL A 142 -11.67 2.40 2.86
C VAL A 142 -13.13 2.76 2.58
N SER A 143 -13.52 4.02 2.83
CA SER A 143 -14.93 4.43 2.72
C SER A 143 -15.40 4.57 1.28
N ALA A 144 -14.54 5.05 0.37
CA ALA A 144 -14.88 5.20 -1.05
C ALA A 144 -15.26 3.86 -1.71
N ARG A 145 -14.63 2.77 -1.25
CA ARG A 145 -14.76 1.41 -1.83
C ARG A 145 -15.64 0.47 -1.02
N GLY A 146 -16.09 0.90 0.15
CA GLY A 146 -16.81 0.08 1.09
C GLY A 146 -18.28 -0.13 0.74
N SER A 147 -19.07 -0.51 1.75
CA SER A 147 -20.53 -0.64 1.63
C SER A 147 -21.21 0.68 1.24
N MET A 148 -22.50 0.63 0.91
CA MET A 148 -23.28 1.84 0.64
C MET A 148 -23.20 2.85 1.81
N ALA A 149 -23.27 2.38 3.05
CA ALA A 149 -23.14 3.24 4.22
C ALA A 149 -21.74 3.90 4.31
N ALA A 150 -20.69 3.15 3.96
CA ALA A 150 -19.33 3.68 3.90
C ALA A 150 -19.18 4.74 2.78
N LYS A 151 -19.74 4.48 1.61
CA LYS A 151 -19.77 5.44 0.49
C LYS A 151 -20.51 6.73 0.86
N MET A 152 -21.63 6.64 1.56
CA MET A 152 -22.33 7.82 2.09
C MET A 152 -21.51 8.59 3.14
N LYS A 153 -20.69 7.87 3.93
CA LYS A 153 -19.73 8.49 4.86
C LYS A 153 -18.65 9.24 4.09
N PHE A 154 -18.09 8.63 3.06
CA PHE A 154 -17.12 9.25 2.17
C PHE A 154 -17.65 10.55 1.55
N ASP A 155 -18.86 10.53 0.98
CA ASP A 155 -19.47 11.71 0.37
C ASP A 155 -19.62 12.85 1.40
N ARG A 156 -20.07 12.55 2.63
CA ARG A 156 -20.14 13.54 3.72
C ARG A 156 -18.76 14.08 4.11
N MET A 157 -17.75 13.23 4.16
CA MET A 157 -16.37 13.67 4.45
C MET A 157 -15.84 14.62 3.39
N MET A 158 -16.14 14.34 2.12
CA MET A 158 -15.75 15.19 1.00
C MET A 158 -16.49 16.53 1.06
N ASP A 159 -17.81 16.54 1.29
CA ASP A 159 -18.64 17.75 1.34
C ASP A 159 -18.25 18.67 2.50
N SER A 160 -17.86 18.11 3.64
CA SER A 160 -17.44 18.86 4.82
C SER A 160 -15.96 19.23 4.86
N CYS A 161 -15.19 18.82 3.85
CA CYS A 161 -13.75 19.06 3.83
C CYS A 161 -13.44 20.50 3.39
N GLU A 162 -12.79 21.28 4.25
CA GLU A 162 -12.36 22.65 3.95
C GLU A 162 -10.92 22.69 3.38
N ASP A 163 -10.14 21.64 3.59
CA ASP A 163 -8.76 21.54 3.11
C ASP A 163 -8.73 21.19 1.62
N GLU A 164 -8.21 22.10 0.79
CA GLU A 164 -8.23 21.94 -0.67
C GLU A 164 -7.36 20.80 -1.17
N GLU A 165 -6.25 20.49 -0.49
CA GLU A 165 -5.41 19.33 -0.84
C GLU A 165 -6.17 18.03 -0.59
N MET A 166 -6.82 17.94 0.57
CA MET A 166 -7.67 16.77 0.87
C MET A 166 -8.87 16.67 -0.07
N ARG A 167 -9.45 17.79 -0.48
CA ARG A 167 -10.50 17.78 -1.52
C ARG A 167 -10.01 17.22 -2.83
N ALA A 168 -8.78 17.53 -3.25
CA ALA A 168 -8.19 16.96 -4.47
C ALA A 168 -8.07 15.42 -4.35
N VAL A 169 -7.64 14.93 -3.19
CA VAL A 169 -7.59 13.49 -2.91
C VAL A 169 -8.97 12.84 -2.93
N PHE A 170 -9.96 13.45 -2.28
CA PHE A 170 -11.34 12.94 -2.33
C PHE A 170 -11.87 12.89 -3.77
N ARG A 171 -11.57 13.90 -4.60
CA ARG A 171 -11.94 13.88 -6.03
C ARG A 171 -11.30 12.70 -6.78
N SER A 172 -10.05 12.37 -6.48
CA SER A 172 -9.37 11.22 -7.06
C SER A 172 -10.05 9.88 -6.70
N TYR A 173 -10.37 9.67 -5.42
CA TYR A 173 -11.12 8.49 -4.98
C TYR A 173 -12.55 8.44 -5.53
N LYS A 174 -13.21 9.60 -5.65
CA LYS A 174 -14.54 9.66 -6.24
C LYS A 174 -14.51 9.29 -7.72
N LYS A 175 -13.54 9.83 -8.48
CA LYS A 175 -13.36 9.51 -9.89
C LYS A 175 -13.12 8.00 -10.06
N GLU A 176 -12.18 7.44 -9.31
CA GLU A 176 -11.90 6.00 -9.34
C GLU A 176 -13.13 5.15 -9.03
N ARG A 177 -13.90 5.53 -8.01
CA ARG A 177 -15.15 4.86 -7.65
C ARG A 177 -16.19 4.90 -8.78
N ASP A 178 -16.32 6.04 -9.44
CA ASP A 178 -17.34 6.25 -10.46
C ASP A 178 -16.94 5.60 -11.82
N GLU A 179 -15.65 5.32 -12.05
CA GLU A 179 -15.14 4.59 -13.21
C GLU A 179 -15.26 3.05 -13.07
N ASP A 180 -15.49 2.53 -11.87
CA ASP A 180 -15.66 1.08 -11.60
C ASP A 180 -17.09 0.57 -11.92
N PHE A 181 -17.98 1.43 -12.43
CA PHE A 181 -19.29 1.11 -12.95
C PHE A 181 -19.31 1.16 -14.48
#